data_d0483a17c97d6ab1da5855bdb1999f5c
#
_entry.id   d0483a17c97d6ab1da5855bdb1999f5c
#
_cell.length_a   1.000
_cell.length_b   1.000
_cell.length_c   1.000
_cell.angle_alpha   90.00
_cell.angle_beta   90.00
_cell.angle_gamma   90.00
#
_symmetry.space_group_name_H-M   'P 1'
#
loop_
_entity.id
_entity.type
_entity.pdbx_description
1 polymer ?
#
loop_
_entity_poly.entity_id
_entity_poly.type
_entity_poly.pdbx_seq_one_letter_code
_entity_poly.pdbx_strand_id
1 'polypeptide(L)'
;MYGAKIDKAHIQRVLDRLQAAESALSDPSVLGNPKLFRERVREHAALRKLEHAAQRYFRLLEEREENLGLALDDGGDPEIAALAREEIARIDAALPDAERLVLAGLLPPEPADAR
;
A
#
# COMPACT_ATOMS: atom_id res chain seq x y z
N MET A 1 -0.61 16.58 -5.08
CA MET A 1 0.72 16.00 -5.27
C MET A 1 0.75 14.62 -4.62
N TYR A 2 1.06 13.62 -5.42
CA TYR A 2 1.05 12.24 -4.94
C TYR A 2 2.28 11.98 -4.08
N GLY A 3 2.11 11.19 -3.02
CA GLY A 3 3.18 10.86 -2.11
C GLY A 3 3.47 11.88 -1.03
N ALA A 4 2.91 13.09 -1.14
CA ALA A 4 3.19 14.14 -0.16
C ALA A 4 2.68 13.81 1.24
N LYS A 5 1.60 13.03 1.32
CA LYS A 5 0.97 12.64 2.59
C LYS A 5 1.37 11.23 3.04
N ILE A 6 2.13 10.53 2.23
CA ILE A 6 2.48 9.14 2.48
C ILE A 6 3.98 9.03 2.67
N ASP A 7 4.39 8.72 3.89
CA ASP A 7 5.79 8.54 4.24
C ASP A 7 6.10 7.04 4.22
N LYS A 8 6.97 6.64 3.31
CA LYS A 8 7.34 5.23 3.14
C LYS A 8 7.92 4.64 4.42
N ALA A 9 8.73 5.42 5.14
CA ALA A 9 9.32 4.97 6.40
C ALA A 9 8.24 4.73 7.46
N HIS A 10 7.23 5.60 7.51
CA HIS A 10 6.11 5.41 8.44
C HIS A 10 5.33 4.14 8.11
N ILE A 11 5.05 3.91 6.83
CA ILE A 11 4.37 2.68 6.41
C ILE A 11 5.18 1.47 6.80
N GLN A 12 6.50 1.49 6.58
CA GLN A 12 7.35 0.38 6.95
C GLN A 12 7.31 0.10 8.45
N ARG A 13 7.31 1.15 9.27
CA ARG A 13 7.19 0.98 10.73
C ARG A 13 5.87 0.31 11.12
N VAL A 14 4.78 0.69 10.45
CA VAL A 14 3.48 0.05 10.70
C VAL A 14 3.52 -1.41 10.26
N LEU A 15 4.08 -1.68 9.09
CA LEU A 15 4.16 -3.05 8.56
C LEU A 15 5.13 -3.94 9.32
N ASP A 16 6.07 -3.37 10.07
CA ASP A 16 6.97 -4.16 10.92
C ASP A 16 6.19 -4.93 11.98
N ARG A 17 4.96 -4.52 12.27
CA ARG A 17 4.08 -5.22 13.19
C ARG A 17 3.47 -6.49 12.59
N LEU A 18 3.59 -6.67 11.29
CA LEU A 18 2.93 -7.77 10.59
C LEU A 18 3.45 -9.14 11.05
N GLN A 19 4.76 -9.28 11.23
CA GLN A 19 5.33 -10.53 11.68
C GLN A 19 4.85 -10.89 13.09
N ALA A 20 4.79 -9.91 13.98
CA ALA A 20 4.27 -10.13 15.33
C ALA A 20 2.80 -10.51 15.29
N ALA A 21 2.02 -9.89 14.39
CA ALA A 21 0.61 -10.22 14.23
C ALA A 21 0.42 -11.65 13.71
N GLU A 22 1.27 -12.09 12.78
CA GLU A 22 1.23 -13.46 12.28
C GLU A 22 1.57 -14.47 13.37
N SER A 23 2.63 -14.18 14.14
CA SER A 23 3.06 -15.05 15.23
C SER A 23 1.98 -15.19 16.30
N ALA A 24 1.26 -14.10 16.57
CA ALA A 24 0.19 -14.11 17.57
C ALA A 24 -0.92 -15.08 17.21
N LEU A 25 -1.15 -15.35 15.92
CA LEU A 25 -2.20 -16.28 15.48
C LEU A 25 -1.88 -17.73 15.80
N SER A 26 -0.63 -18.05 16.14
CA SER A 26 -0.22 -19.39 16.53
C SER A 26 0.08 -19.49 18.03
N ASP A 27 -0.03 -18.39 18.76
CA ASP A 27 0.28 -18.37 20.19
C ASP A 27 -0.83 -19.08 20.97
N PRO A 28 -0.49 -20.11 21.79
CA PRO A 28 -1.52 -20.82 22.56
C PRO A 28 -2.35 -19.91 23.46
N SER A 29 -1.77 -18.85 24.02
CA SER A 29 -2.51 -17.94 24.87
C SER A 29 -3.56 -17.14 24.08
N VAL A 30 -3.29 -16.91 22.79
CA VAL A 30 -4.26 -16.25 21.90
C VAL A 30 -5.31 -17.24 21.42
N LEU A 31 -4.86 -18.45 21.03
CA LEU A 31 -5.77 -19.49 20.55
C LEU A 31 -6.77 -19.93 21.61
N GLY A 32 -6.39 -19.88 22.87
CA GLY A 32 -7.27 -20.24 23.98
C GLY A 32 -8.24 -19.15 24.39
N ASN A 33 -8.17 -17.98 23.76
CA ASN A 33 -9.03 -16.84 24.08
C ASN A 33 -9.76 -16.38 22.83
N PRO A 34 -11.04 -16.79 22.62
CA PRO A 34 -11.75 -16.49 21.39
C PRO A 34 -11.85 -15.01 21.06
N LYS A 35 -12.06 -14.15 22.03
CA LYS A 35 -12.15 -12.71 21.83
C LYS A 35 -10.80 -12.15 21.35
N LEU A 36 -9.73 -12.53 22.02
CA LEU A 36 -8.37 -12.08 21.67
C LEU A 36 -7.97 -12.60 20.29
N PHE A 37 -8.32 -13.85 20.00
CA PHE A 37 -8.04 -14.43 18.68
C PHE A 37 -8.72 -13.62 17.56
N ARG A 38 -9.99 -13.27 17.74
CA ARG A 38 -10.70 -12.46 16.73
C ARG A 38 -10.04 -11.09 16.55
N GLU A 39 -9.58 -10.47 17.64
CA GLU A 39 -8.89 -9.19 17.55
C GLU A 39 -7.57 -9.32 16.78
N ARG A 40 -6.83 -10.39 17.02
CA ARG A 40 -5.54 -10.61 16.32
C ARG A 40 -5.75 -10.94 14.85
N VAL A 41 -6.78 -11.71 14.51
CA VAL A 41 -7.14 -11.97 13.11
C VAL A 41 -7.45 -10.68 12.40
N ARG A 42 -8.21 -9.79 13.03
CA ARG A 42 -8.60 -8.51 12.43
C ARG A 42 -7.39 -7.60 12.24
N GLU A 43 -6.50 -7.55 13.22
CA GLU A 43 -5.27 -6.77 13.12
C GLU A 43 -4.39 -7.28 11.97
N HIS A 44 -4.21 -8.58 11.89
CA HIS A 44 -3.41 -9.20 10.82
C HIS A 44 -4.01 -8.88 9.44
N ALA A 45 -5.32 -9.02 9.30
CA ALA A 45 -5.99 -8.74 8.03
C ALA A 45 -5.82 -7.28 7.61
N ALA A 46 -5.93 -6.35 8.56
CA ALA A 46 -5.77 -4.93 8.29
C ALA A 46 -4.33 -4.62 7.83
N LEU A 47 -3.34 -5.21 8.49
CA LEU A 47 -1.93 -5.00 8.12
C LEU A 47 -1.61 -5.58 6.75
N ARG A 48 -2.16 -6.76 6.41
CA ARG A 48 -1.96 -7.35 5.08
C ARG A 48 -2.60 -6.48 4.01
N LYS A 49 -3.77 -5.94 4.28
CA LYS A 49 -4.44 -5.05 3.34
C LYS A 49 -3.62 -3.79 3.09
N LEU A 50 -3.05 -3.21 4.16
CA LEU A 50 -2.17 -2.05 4.03
C LEU A 50 -0.92 -2.41 3.22
N GLU A 51 -0.34 -3.57 3.46
CA GLU A 51 0.84 -4.03 2.72
C GLU A 51 0.57 -4.06 1.22
N HIS A 52 -0.56 -4.68 0.82
CA HIS A 52 -0.91 -4.77 -0.59
C HIS A 52 -1.17 -3.40 -1.21
N ALA A 53 -1.87 -2.53 -0.48
CA ALA A 53 -2.16 -1.18 -0.96
C ALA A 53 -0.88 -0.37 -1.13
N ALA A 54 0.05 -0.48 -0.18
CA ALA A 54 1.32 0.24 -0.24
C ALA A 54 2.20 -0.26 -1.38
N GLN A 55 2.26 -1.58 -1.58
CA GLN A 55 3.04 -2.16 -2.69
C GLN A 55 2.53 -1.64 -4.03
N ARG A 56 1.21 -1.62 -4.21
CA ARG A 56 0.62 -1.11 -5.45
C ARG A 56 0.93 0.37 -5.65
N TYR A 57 0.77 1.16 -4.61
CA TYR A 57 1.00 2.60 -4.68
C TYR A 57 2.45 2.92 -5.05
N PHE A 58 3.41 2.32 -4.36
CA PHE A 58 4.82 2.60 -4.63
C PHE A 58 5.26 2.06 -5.99
N ARG A 59 4.69 0.94 -6.44
CA ARG A 59 4.97 0.43 -7.77
C ARG A 59 4.49 1.40 -8.85
N LEU A 60 3.31 1.98 -8.67
CA LEU A 60 2.80 2.99 -9.60
C LEU A 60 3.73 4.20 -9.67
N LEU A 61 4.24 4.65 -8.52
CA LEU A 61 5.17 5.78 -8.51
C LEU A 61 6.48 5.44 -9.22
N GLU A 62 7.01 4.25 -9.01
CA GLU A 62 8.23 3.81 -9.68
C GLU A 62 8.04 3.71 -11.19
N GLU A 63 6.94 3.11 -11.63
CA GLU A 63 6.62 2.99 -13.05
C GLU A 63 6.45 4.37 -13.68
N ARG A 64 5.86 5.29 -12.95
CA ARG A 64 5.71 6.66 -13.43
C ARG A 64 7.07 7.30 -13.69
N GLU A 65 8.01 7.16 -12.75
CA GLU A 65 9.36 7.70 -12.91
C GLU A 65 10.08 7.08 -14.11
N GLU A 66 9.97 5.76 -14.28
CA GLU A 66 10.58 5.07 -15.40
C GLU A 66 10.03 5.56 -16.73
N ASN A 67 8.71 5.69 -16.81
CA ASN A 67 8.06 6.17 -18.03
C ASN A 67 8.34 7.65 -18.29
N LEU A 68 8.49 8.43 -17.24
CA LEU A 68 8.85 9.84 -17.38
C LEU A 68 10.24 9.97 -18.03
N GLY A 69 11.18 9.14 -17.61
CA GLY A 69 12.50 9.11 -18.22
C GLY A 69 12.45 8.79 -19.70
N LEU A 70 11.61 7.81 -20.08
CA LEU A 70 11.44 7.44 -21.49
C LEU A 70 10.74 8.54 -22.29
N ALA A 71 9.77 9.20 -21.70
CA ALA A 71 9.01 10.26 -22.36
C ALA A 71 9.87 11.51 -22.63
N LEU A 72 10.87 11.74 -21.77
CA LEU A 72 11.74 12.94 -21.86
C LEU A 72 13.07 12.68 -22.53
N ASP A 73 13.31 11.47 -23.03
CA ASP A 73 14.56 11.11 -23.68
C ASP A 73 14.62 11.68 -25.09
N ASP A 74 15.36 12.75 -25.26
CA ASP A 74 15.48 13.46 -26.55
C ASP A 74 16.14 12.59 -27.64
N GLY A 75 17.01 11.67 -27.26
CA GLY A 75 17.69 10.78 -28.19
C GLY A 75 16.99 9.47 -28.43
N GLY A 76 15.81 9.27 -27.80
CA GLY A 76 15.11 8.01 -27.87
C GLY A 76 14.15 7.90 -29.03
N ASP A 77 13.51 6.73 -29.14
CA ASP A 77 12.52 6.42 -30.17
C ASP A 77 11.23 7.20 -29.87
N PRO A 78 10.73 8.00 -30.83
CA PRO A 78 9.49 8.74 -30.65
C PRO A 78 8.28 7.85 -30.31
N GLU A 79 8.23 6.63 -30.84
CA GLU A 79 7.13 5.70 -30.53
C GLU A 79 7.17 5.27 -29.07
N ILE A 80 8.37 4.99 -28.57
CA ILE A 80 8.55 4.63 -27.15
C ILE A 80 8.16 5.80 -26.26
N ALA A 81 8.57 7.00 -26.63
CA ALA A 81 8.20 8.20 -25.86
C ALA A 81 6.69 8.40 -25.82
N ALA A 82 6.01 8.16 -26.96
CA ALA A 82 4.56 8.26 -27.03
C ALA A 82 3.86 7.24 -26.13
N LEU A 83 4.33 5.98 -26.17
CA LEU A 83 3.79 4.93 -25.33
C LEU A 83 4.02 5.24 -23.83
N ALA A 84 5.18 5.80 -23.52
CA ALA A 84 5.49 6.19 -22.14
C ALA A 84 4.53 7.27 -21.65
N ARG A 85 4.20 8.26 -22.49
CA ARG A 85 3.23 9.30 -22.15
C ARG A 85 1.84 8.73 -21.91
N GLU A 86 1.43 7.76 -22.72
CA GLU A 86 0.15 7.08 -22.52
C GLU A 86 0.12 6.32 -21.20
N GLU A 87 1.23 5.65 -20.87
CA GLU A 87 1.34 4.92 -19.61
C GLU A 87 1.29 5.86 -18.41
N ILE A 88 1.97 7.01 -18.48
CA ILE A 88 1.92 8.03 -17.43
C ILE A 88 0.48 8.49 -17.20
N ALA A 89 -0.27 8.72 -18.28
CA ALA A 89 -1.66 9.13 -18.15
C ALA A 89 -2.51 8.07 -17.43
N ARG A 90 -2.26 6.80 -17.74
CA ARG A 90 -2.96 5.69 -17.08
C ARG A 90 -2.60 5.62 -15.59
N ILE A 91 -1.30 5.76 -15.27
CA ILE A 91 -0.82 5.74 -13.90
C ILE A 91 -1.41 6.91 -13.11
N ASP A 92 -1.42 8.11 -13.70
CA ASP A 92 -1.96 9.31 -13.05
C ASP A 92 -3.45 9.15 -12.75
N ALA A 93 -4.18 8.43 -13.60
CA ALA A 93 -5.58 8.14 -13.35
C ALA A 93 -5.79 7.14 -12.21
N ALA A 94 -4.83 6.23 -11.99
CA ALA A 94 -4.92 5.21 -10.95
C ALA A 94 -4.40 5.68 -9.59
N LEU A 95 -3.49 6.66 -9.56
CA LEU A 95 -2.84 7.09 -8.33
C LEU A 95 -3.77 7.61 -7.23
N PRO A 96 -4.81 8.42 -7.53
CA PRO A 96 -5.69 8.90 -6.46
C PRO A 96 -6.36 7.77 -5.68
N ASP A 97 -6.81 6.73 -6.36
CA ASP A 97 -7.44 5.59 -5.70
C ASP A 97 -6.41 4.78 -4.90
N ALA A 98 -5.23 4.57 -5.46
CA ALA A 98 -4.17 3.86 -4.77
C ALA A 98 -3.74 4.60 -3.50
N GLU A 99 -3.61 5.92 -3.58
CA GLU A 99 -3.28 6.75 -2.42
C GLU A 99 -4.36 6.65 -1.34
N ARG A 100 -5.61 6.74 -1.76
CA ARG A 100 -6.75 6.68 -0.84
C ARG A 100 -6.76 5.36 -0.06
N LEU A 101 -6.45 4.24 -0.73
CA LEU A 101 -6.41 2.94 -0.08
C LEU A 101 -5.28 2.83 0.94
N VAL A 102 -4.12 3.41 0.65
CA VAL A 102 -3.02 3.45 1.62
C VAL A 102 -3.42 4.28 2.84
N LEU A 103 -3.95 5.47 2.61
CA LEU A 103 -4.35 6.35 3.70
C LEU A 103 -5.43 5.71 4.57
N ALA A 104 -6.40 5.04 3.94
CA ALA A 104 -7.43 4.32 4.68
C ALA A 104 -6.83 3.20 5.53
N GLY A 105 -5.81 2.51 5.02
CA GLY A 105 -5.14 1.43 5.74
C GLY A 105 -4.29 1.90 6.91
N LEU A 106 -3.92 3.17 6.94
CA LEU A 106 -3.16 3.75 8.05
C LEU A 106 -4.05 4.17 9.21
N LEU A 107 -5.36 4.24 9.00
CA LEU A 107 -6.29 4.54 10.08
C LEU A 107 -6.48 3.31 10.96
N PRO A 108 -6.72 3.49 12.28
CA PRO A 108 -6.99 2.35 13.14
C PRO A 108 -8.26 1.63 12.67
N PRO A 109 -8.31 0.29 12.75
CA PRO A 109 -9.53 -0.43 12.42
C PRO A 109 -10.65 -0.04 13.38
N GLU A 110 -11.88 0.01 12.85
CA GLU A 110 -13.04 0.30 13.70
C GLU A 110 -13.27 -0.83 14.69
N PRO A 111 -13.60 -0.50 15.95
CA PRO A 111 -13.97 -1.53 16.91
C PRO A 111 -15.18 -2.33 16.42
N ALA A 112 -15.21 -3.62 16.76
CA ALA A 112 -16.30 -4.49 16.32
C ALA A 112 -17.66 -4.03 16.81
N ASP A 113 -17.70 -3.34 17.94
CA ASP A 113 -18.92 -2.85 18.58
C ASP A 113 -19.16 -1.37 18.35
N ALA A 114 -18.45 -0.75 17.43
CA ALA A 114 -18.67 0.65 17.08
C ALA A 114 -19.96 0.79 16.31
N ARG A 115 -20.94 1.41 16.89
CA ARG A 115 -22.26 1.62 16.29
C ARG A 115 -22.85 2.91 16.79
#